data_c1f2bce2b583f5a47e946df412d3ff86
#
_entry.id   c1f2bce2b583f5a47e946df412d3ff86
#
_cell.length_a   1.000
_cell.length_b   1.000
_cell.length_c   1.000
_cell.angle_alpha   90.00
_cell.angle_beta   90.00
_cell.angle_gamma   90.00
#
_symmetry.space_group_name_H-M   'P 1'
#
loop_
_entity.id
_entity.type
_entity.pdbx_description
1 polymer ?
#
loop_
_entity_poly.entity_id
_entity_poly.type
_entity_poly.pdbx_seq_one_letter_code
_entity_poly.pdbx_strand_id
1 'polypeptide(L)'
;MNILSTHNLTKTYGTGDNVVHALTDVSLDIEEGKFVSIIGSSGSGKSTLLNLLGGLDRPTSGDVILDGKAIFEMDDEALTIFRRRKIGFVFQNYNLVPILNVYENIVLPIELDGTKIDTVYVDKIMDVLGLSEKKFSMPNQLSGGQQQRVAIARALAAKPSIILADEPTGNLDSKTSMDVIALLKSLHRR
;
A
#
# COMPACT_ATOMS: atom_id res chain seq x y z
N MET A 1 14.37 15.28 -2.81
CA MET A 1 13.14 15.61 -3.56
C MET A 1 11.97 15.00 -2.81
N ASN A 2 10.82 15.70 -2.68
CA ASN A 2 9.66 15.09 -2.04
C ASN A 2 9.03 14.07 -3.00
N ILE A 3 8.83 12.85 -2.54
CA ILE A 3 8.10 11.82 -3.27
C ILE A 3 6.59 11.98 -3.09
N LEU A 4 6.18 12.53 -1.93
CA LEU A 4 4.80 12.79 -1.59
C LEU A 4 4.69 14.10 -0.82
N SER A 5 3.71 14.93 -1.20
CA SER A 5 3.33 16.17 -0.49
C SER A 5 1.81 16.26 -0.39
N THR A 6 1.31 16.85 0.68
CA THR A 6 -0.10 17.22 0.81
C THR A 6 -0.22 18.68 1.22
N HIS A 7 -1.26 19.36 0.72
CA HIS A 7 -1.54 20.76 1.03
C HIS A 7 -2.97 20.89 1.52
N ASN A 8 -3.14 21.29 2.79
CA ASN A 8 -4.43 21.57 3.44
C ASN A 8 -5.46 20.43 3.23
N LEU A 9 -4.99 19.18 3.26
CA LEU A 9 -5.79 18.00 2.96
C LEU A 9 -6.87 17.82 4.01
N THR A 10 -8.12 17.85 3.58
CA THR A 10 -9.30 17.76 4.45
C THR A 10 -10.23 16.67 3.92
N LYS A 11 -10.78 15.86 4.83
CA LYS A 11 -11.80 14.86 4.52
C LYS A 11 -12.91 14.88 5.53
N THR A 12 -14.11 15.05 5.01
CA THR A 12 -15.36 15.02 5.78
C THR A 12 -16.27 13.97 5.16
N TYR A 13 -16.86 13.12 5.99
CA TYR A 13 -17.87 12.13 5.61
C TYR A 13 -19.23 12.55 6.17
N GLY A 14 -20.31 12.13 5.50
CA GLY A 14 -21.68 12.38 5.92
C GLY A 14 -22.18 13.78 5.53
N THR A 15 -23.44 14.05 5.88
CA THR A 15 -24.13 15.31 5.61
C THR A 15 -25.05 15.66 6.79
N GLY A 16 -25.38 16.93 6.96
CA GLY A 16 -26.26 17.41 8.04
C GLY A 16 -25.70 17.12 9.43
N ASP A 17 -26.52 16.54 10.31
CA ASP A 17 -26.15 16.28 11.71
C ASP A 17 -25.17 15.10 11.91
N ASN A 18 -24.92 14.31 10.85
CA ASN A 18 -24.01 13.14 10.89
C ASN A 18 -22.67 13.41 10.21
N VAL A 19 -22.15 14.61 10.32
CA VAL A 19 -20.86 15.00 9.75
C VAL A 19 -19.71 14.48 10.61
N VAL A 20 -18.74 13.78 9.98
CA VAL A 20 -17.50 13.32 10.61
C VAL A 20 -16.32 13.96 9.92
N HIS A 21 -15.58 14.80 10.63
CA HIS A 21 -14.32 15.39 10.16
C HIS A 21 -13.19 14.38 10.41
N ALA A 22 -12.89 13.56 9.41
CA ALA A 22 -11.87 12.52 9.52
C ALA A 22 -10.45 13.08 9.41
N LEU A 23 -10.26 14.13 8.60
CA LEU A 23 -9.01 14.89 8.49
C LEU A 23 -9.33 16.37 8.35
N THR A 24 -8.52 17.23 8.98
CA THR A 24 -8.66 18.68 8.89
C THR A 24 -7.29 19.31 8.66
N ASP A 25 -7.13 19.95 7.50
CA ASP A 25 -5.98 20.80 7.16
C ASP A 25 -4.61 20.10 7.34
N VAL A 26 -4.46 18.87 6.82
CA VAL A 26 -3.23 18.10 6.95
C VAL A 26 -2.28 18.46 5.82
N SER A 27 -1.14 19.05 6.17
CA SER A 27 -0.03 19.34 5.25
C SER A 27 1.22 18.59 5.71
N LEU A 28 1.81 17.81 4.81
CA LEU A 28 3.02 17.03 5.07
C LEU A 28 3.87 16.87 3.81
N ASP A 29 5.16 16.70 4.02
CA ASP A 29 6.15 16.41 2.99
C ASP A 29 6.94 15.16 3.36
N ILE A 30 7.04 14.22 2.43
CA ILE A 30 7.83 13.00 2.58
C ILE A 30 8.88 12.97 1.46
N GLU A 31 10.15 13.00 1.87
CA GLU A 31 11.26 12.87 0.93
C GLU A 31 11.37 11.45 0.38
N GLU A 32 11.86 11.33 -0.84
CA GLU A 32 12.20 10.04 -1.44
C GLU A 32 13.19 9.27 -0.56
N GLY A 33 13.00 7.94 -0.48
CA GLY A 33 13.85 7.08 0.31
C GLY A 33 13.70 7.28 1.83
N LYS A 34 12.57 7.75 2.34
CA LYS A 34 12.29 7.81 3.79
C LYS A 34 11.32 6.71 4.21
N PHE A 35 11.58 6.14 5.37
CA PHE A 35 10.65 5.26 6.07
C PHE A 35 9.92 6.07 7.12
N VAL A 36 8.62 6.29 6.92
CA VAL A 36 7.78 7.13 7.78
C VAL A 36 6.75 6.28 8.51
N SER A 37 6.52 6.56 9.79
CA SER A 37 5.48 5.92 10.60
C SER A 37 4.46 6.97 11.04
N ILE A 38 3.17 6.73 10.77
CA ILE A 38 2.05 7.55 11.22
C ILE A 38 1.49 6.91 12.48
N ILE A 39 1.55 7.63 13.60
CA ILE A 39 1.13 7.13 14.91
C ILE A 39 -0.08 7.92 15.39
N GLY A 40 -1.03 7.25 16.02
CA GLY A 40 -2.22 7.86 16.60
C GLY A 40 -3.18 6.80 17.15
N SER A 41 -4.14 7.24 17.99
CA SER A 41 -5.19 6.38 18.53
C SER A 41 -6.10 5.81 17.44
N SER A 42 -6.89 4.78 17.76
CA SER A 42 -7.94 4.30 16.86
C SER A 42 -8.91 5.44 16.55
N GLY A 43 -9.35 5.54 15.29
CA GLY A 43 -10.25 6.61 14.85
C GLY A 43 -9.59 7.98 14.61
N SER A 44 -8.26 8.10 14.72
CA SER A 44 -7.56 9.39 14.48
C SER A 44 -7.35 9.75 13.01
N GLY A 45 -7.95 9.02 12.06
CA GLY A 45 -7.89 9.33 10.64
C GLY A 45 -6.72 8.71 9.87
N LYS A 46 -5.88 7.83 10.47
CA LYS A 46 -4.72 7.23 9.80
C LYS A 46 -5.05 6.50 8.50
N SER A 47 -6.01 5.59 8.54
CA SER A 47 -6.46 4.85 7.34
C SER A 47 -7.10 5.78 6.32
N THR A 48 -7.85 6.80 6.76
CA THR A 48 -8.39 7.83 5.86
C THR A 48 -7.25 8.58 5.16
N LEU A 49 -6.22 9.00 5.92
CA LEU A 49 -5.05 9.65 5.33
C LEU A 49 -4.38 8.75 4.29
N LEU A 50 -4.09 7.48 4.62
CA LEU A 50 -3.48 6.53 3.69
C LEU A 50 -4.32 6.31 2.43
N ASN A 51 -5.65 6.23 2.57
CA ASN A 51 -6.57 6.10 1.43
C ASN A 51 -6.52 7.33 0.51
N LEU A 52 -6.44 8.54 1.08
CA LEU A 52 -6.30 9.76 0.28
C LEU A 52 -4.91 9.83 -0.39
N LEU A 53 -3.83 9.54 0.36
CA LEU A 53 -2.47 9.52 -0.19
C LEU A 53 -2.34 8.52 -1.34
N GLY A 54 -3.09 7.44 -1.28
CA GLY A 54 -3.11 6.40 -2.30
C GLY A 54 -4.16 6.58 -3.39
N GLY A 55 -4.96 7.65 -3.36
CA GLY A 55 -6.02 7.89 -4.33
C GLY A 55 -7.13 6.83 -4.32
N LEU A 56 -7.33 6.14 -3.18
CA LEU A 56 -8.44 5.20 -2.98
C LEU A 56 -9.73 5.92 -2.59
N ASP A 57 -9.62 7.13 -2.03
CA ASP A 57 -10.72 8.03 -1.74
C ASP A 57 -10.35 9.43 -2.22
N ARG A 58 -11.34 10.32 -2.42
CA ARG A 58 -11.12 11.71 -2.83
C ARG A 58 -11.24 12.63 -1.63
N PRO A 59 -10.40 13.65 -1.50
CA PRO A 59 -10.51 14.64 -0.42
C PRO A 59 -11.75 15.51 -0.60
N THR A 60 -12.20 16.11 0.50
CA THR A 60 -13.21 17.18 0.47
C THR A 60 -12.60 18.48 -0.03
N SER A 61 -11.33 18.75 0.36
CA SER A 61 -10.51 19.86 -0.14
C SER A 61 -9.03 19.58 0.09
N GLY A 62 -8.18 20.37 -0.54
CA GLY A 62 -6.74 20.19 -0.50
C GLY A 62 -6.24 19.22 -1.58
N ASP A 63 -4.93 19.03 -1.66
CA ASP A 63 -4.27 18.30 -2.73
C ASP A 63 -3.29 17.26 -2.21
N VAL A 64 -3.08 16.21 -3.04
CA VAL A 64 -2.01 15.24 -2.88
C VAL A 64 -1.15 15.24 -4.14
N ILE A 65 0.14 15.51 -3.97
CA ILE A 65 1.14 15.43 -5.02
C ILE A 65 2.00 14.21 -4.75
N LEU A 66 2.01 13.27 -5.69
CA LEU A 66 2.79 12.05 -5.59
C LEU A 66 3.62 11.86 -6.87
N ASP A 67 4.92 11.60 -6.71
CA ASP A 67 5.86 11.47 -7.82
C ASP A 67 5.75 12.66 -8.81
N GLY A 68 5.62 13.88 -8.25
CA GLY A 68 5.50 15.16 -8.97
C GLY A 68 4.14 15.39 -9.66
N LYS A 69 3.11 14.58 -9.39
CA LYS A 69 1.79 14.70 -10.03
C LYS A 69 0.69 14.93 -8.99
N ALA A 70 -0.16 15.94 -9.24
CA ALA A 70 -1.40 16.17 -8.47
C ALA A 70 -2.41 15.07 -8.84
N ILE A 71 -2.56 14.08 -7.96
CA ILE A 71 -3.28 12.83 -8.31
C ILE A 71 -4.78 13.02 -8.46
N PHE A 72 -5.36 14.05 -7.83
CA PHE A 72 -6.80 14.34 -7.91
C PHE A 72 -7.20 15.25 -9.07
N GLU A 73 -6.22 15.79 -9.83
CA GLU A 73 -6.44 16.42 -11.12
C GLU A 73 -6.59 15.40 -12.26
N MET A 74 -6.23 14.13 -12.01
CA MET A 74 -6.40 13.04 -12.97
C MET A 74 -7.87 12.62 -13.05
N ASP A 75 -8.29 12.17 -14.23
CA ASP A 75 -9.54 11.42 -14.36
C ASP A 75 -9.42 10.02 -13.73
N ASP A 76 -10.54 9.33 -13.58
CA ASP A 76 -10.57 8.05 -12.87
C ASP A 76 -9.76 6.95 -13.56
N GLU A 77 -9.65 6.96 -14.88
CA GLU A 77 -8.85 6.01 -15.65
C GLU A 77 -7.35 6.27 -15.45
N ALA A 78 -6.91 7.51 -15.63
CA ALA A 78 -5.52 7.91 -15.42
C ALA A 78 -5.07 7.67 -13.96
N LEU A 79 -5.92 7.99 -12.97
CA LEU A 79 -5.65 7.74 -11.57
C LEU A 79 -5.54 6.23 -11.28
N THR A 80 -6.38 5.40 -11.90
CA THR A 80 -6.33 3.94 -11.73
C THR A 80 -5.04 3.36 -12.29
N ILE A 81 -4.61 3.81 -13.48
CA ILE A 81 -3.33 3.41 -14.07
C ILE A 81 -2.17 3.91 -13.21
N PHE A 82 -2.22 5.15 -12.75
CA PHE A 82 -1.19 5.73 -11.90
C PHE A 82 -1.01 4.95 -10.60
N ARG A 83 -2.11 4.64 -9.89
CA ARG A 83 -2.08 3.81 -8.66
C ARG A 83 -1.41 2.47 -8.91
N ARG A 84 -1.82 1.76 -9.95
CA ARG A 84 -1.29 0.42 -10.30
C ARG A 84 0.21 0.43 -10.50
N ARG A 85 0.75 1.51 -11.11
CA ARG A 85 2.17 1.62 -11.47
C ARG A 85 3.03 2.26 -10.38
N LYS A 86 2.47 3.15 -9.57
CA LYS A 86 3.25 4.03 -8.69
C LYS A 86 3.05 3.75 -7.21
N ILE A 87 2.00 3.05 -6.82
CA ILE A 87 1.63 2.85 -5.42
C ILE A 87 1.50 1.36 -5.10
N GLY A 88 2.30 0.89 -4.16
CA GLY A 88 2.13 -0.43 -3.55
C GLY A 88 1.28 -0.32 -2.29
N PHE A 89 0.17 -1.06 -2.20
CA PHE A 89 -0.65 -1.11 -0.99
C PHE A 89 -0.43 -2.40 -0.21
N VAL A 90 -0.27 -2.25 1.10
CA VAL A 90 -0.26 -3.35 2.08
C VAL A 90 -1.38 -3.10 3.08
N PHE A 91 -2.42 -3.91 3.07
CA PHE A 91 -3.59 -3.79 3.94
C PHE A 91 -3.50 -4.73 5.15
N GLN A 92 -4.20 -4.39 6.22
CA GLN A 92 -4.34 -5.20 7.42
C GLN A 92 -4.92 -6.59 7.12
N ASN A 93 -5.91 -6.69 6.23
CA ASN A 93 -6.61 -7.92 5.87
C ASN A 93 -5.99 -8.67 4.67
N TYR A 94 -4.73 -8.38 4.32
CA TYR A 94 -3.98 -8.99 3.21
C TYR A 94 -4.62 -8.80 1.83
N ASN A 95 -5.93 -8.87 1.69
CA ASN A 95 -6.72 -8.74 0.46
C ASN A 95 -6.17 -9.60 -0.69
N LEU A 96 -5.82 -10.85 -0.38
CA LEU A 96 -5.43 -11.83 -1.39
C LEU A 96 -6.67 -12.34 -2.12
N VAL A 97 -6.53 -12.56 -3.43
CA VAL A 97 -7.59 -13.18 -4.23
C VAL A 97 -7.60 -14.69 -3.94
N PRO A 98 -8.69 -15.25 -3.38
CA PRO A 98 -8.65 -16.61 -2.80
C PRO A 98 -8.50 -17.72 -3.84
N ILE A 99 -8.88 -17.46 -5.10
CA ILE A 99 -8.81 -18.41 -6.22
C ILE A 99 -7.46 -18.36 -6.97
N LEU A 100 -6.57 -17.44 -6.60
CA LEU A 100 -5.23 -17.30 -7.16
C LEU A 100 -4.20 -17.84 -6.17
N ASN A 101 -3.19 -18.55 -6.66
CA ASN A 101 -2.06 -18.99 -5.85
C ASN A 101 -1.15 -17.80 -5.45
N VAL A 102 -0.09 -18.07 -4.69
CA VAL A 102 0.86 -17.05 -4.23
C VAL A 102 1.46 -16.26 -5.37
N TYR A 103 1.99 -16.94 -6.39
CA TYR A 103 2.62 -16.29 -7.53
C TYR A 103 1.64 -15.41 -8.31
N GLU A 104 0.47 -15.94 -8.61
CA GLU A 104 -0.59 -15.21 -9.32
C GLU A 104 -1.05 -13.98 -8.53
N ASN A 105 -1.20 -14.07 -7.21
CA ASN A 105 -1.51 -12.91 -6.37
C ASN A 105 -0.41 -11.84 -6.45
N ILE A 106 0.87 -12.25 -6.47
CA ILE A 106 2.02 -11.33 -6.53
C ILE A 106 2.06 -10.58 -7.87
N VAL A 107 1.86 -11.28 -8.98
CA VAL A 107 2.00 -10.69 -10.32
C VAL A 107 0.73 -10.01 -10.82
N LEU A 108 -0.40 -10.17 -10.12
CA LEU A 108 -1.70 -9.65 -10.53
C LEU A 108 -1.70 -8.17 -10.96
N PRO A 109 -1.05 -7.23 -10.22
CA PRO A 109 -1.01 -5.82 -10.64
C PRO A 109 -0.30 -5.62 -11.99
N ILE A 110 0.72 -6.42 -12.27
CA ILE A 110 1.50 -6.36 -13.51
C ILE A 110 0.67 -6.89 -14.68
N GLU A 111 -0.03 -8.01 -14.48
CA GLU A 111 -0.92 -8.60 -15.48
C GLU A 111 -2.09 -7.67 -15.83
N LEU A 112 -2.71 -7.06 -14.80
CA LEU A 112 -3.77 -6.06 -15.01
C LEU A 112 -3.28 -4.80 -15.73
N ASP A 113 -1.99 -4.48 -15.66
CA ASP A 113 -1.39 -3.37 -16.41
C ASP A 113 -1.02 -3.76 -17.84
N GLY A 114 -1.09 -5.05 -18.20
CA GLY A 114 -0.69 -5.58 -19.50
C GLY A 114 0.82 -5.48 -19.76
N THR A 115 1.63 -5.28 -18.71
CA THR A 115 3.09 -5.18 -18.84
C THR A 115 3.75 -6.55 -18.67
N LYS A 116 4.97 -6.67 -19.20
CA LYS A 116 5.72 -7.93 -19.10
C LYS A 116 6.20 -8.14 -17.66
N ILE A 117 5.96 -9.34 -17.12
CA ILE A 117 6.45 -9.75 -15.81
C ILE A 117 7.98 -9.91 -15.85
N ASP A 118 8.68 -9.21 -14.97
CA ASP A 118 10.10 -9.44 -14.68
C ASP A 118 10.21 -10.63 -13.71
N THR A 119 10.24 -11.85 -14.26
CA THR A 119 10.24 -13.10 -13.48
C THR A 119 11.45 -13.20 -12.55
N VAL A 120 12.61 -12.70 -12.98
CA VAL A 120 13.83 -12.70 -12.16
C VAL A 120 13.64 -11.82 -10.92
N TYR A 121 13.03 -10.65 -11.09
CA TYR A 121 12.75 -9.75 -9.98
C TYR A 121 11.68 -10.31 -9.03
N VAL A 122 10.61 -10.90 -9.57
CA VAL A 122 9.55 -11.53 -8.78
C VAL A 122 10.10 -12.72 -7.97
N ASP A 123 10.87 -13.61 -8.61
CA ASP A 123 11.47 -14.75 -7.91
C ASP A 123 12.44 -14.28 -6.80
N LYS A 124 13.21 -13.20 -7.03
CA LYS A 124 14.07 -12.59 -6.00
C LYS A 124 13.26 -12.03 -4.82
N ILE A 125 12.12 -11.36 -5.08
CA ILE A 125 11.23 -10.90 -4.02
C ILE A 125 10.71 -12.09 -3.22
N MET A 126 10.25 -13.13 -3.89
CA MET A 126 9.71 -14.33 -3.24
C MET A 126 10.76 -15.02 -2.37
N ASP A 127 12.00 -15.09 -2.82
CA ASP A 127 13.12 -15.66 -2.06
C ASP A 127 13.39 -14.84 -0.79
N VAL A 128 13.56 -13.53 -0.92
CA VAL A 128 13.78 -12.61 0.22
C VAL A 128 12.65 -12.69 1.25
N LEU A 129 11.40 -12.91 0.80
CA LEU A 129 10.23 -13.01 1.66
C LEU A 129 9.98 -14.44 2.18
N GLY A 130 10.81 -15.42 1.80
CA GLY A 130 10.66 -16.82 2.20
C GLY A 130 9.40 -17.47 1.63
N LEU A 131 9.02 -17.13 0.41
CA LEU A 131 7.82 -17.60 -0.28
C LEU A 131 8.10 -18.59 -1.42
N SER A 132 9.38 -18.86 -1.76
CA SER A 132 9.76 -19.68 -2.92
C SER A 132 9.11 -21.05 -2.89
N GLU A 133 9.14 -21.76 -1.75
CA GLU A 133 8.52 -23.06 -1.55
C GLU A 133 6.98 -23.03 -1.53
N LYS A 134 6.40 -21.83 -1.46
CA LYS A 134 4.94 -21.61 -1.41
C LYS A 134 4.38 -21.04 -2.71
N LYS A 135 5.18 -20.96 -3.76
CA LYS A 135 4.85 -20.33 -5.04
C LYS A 135 3.47 -20.71 -5.58
N PHE A 136 3.11 -21.97 -5.48
CA PHE A 136 1.83 -22.52 -5.99
C PHE A 136 0.80 -22.82 -4.90
N SER A 137 1.08 -22.45 -3.64
CA SER A 137 0.11 -22.62 -2.54
C SER A 137 -1.02 -21.62 -2.67
N MET A 138 -2.23 -22.04 -2.24
CA MET A 138 -3.40 -21.18 -2.19
C MET A 138 -3.41 -20.34 -0.90
N PRO A 139 -4.06 -19.17 -0.86
CA PRO A 139 -4.11 -18.33 0.35
C PRO A 139 -4.58 -19.06 1.62
N ASN A 140 -5.54 -19.96 1.52
CA ASN A 140 -6.07 -20.74 2.64
C ASN A 140 -5.08 -21.79 3.19
N GLN A 141 -3.98 -22.05 2.50
CA GLN A 141 -2.91 -22.95 2.92
C GLN A 141 -1.76 -22.22 3.63
N LEU A 142 -1.89 -20.92 3.81
CA LEU A 142 -0.85 -20.04 4.37
C LEU A 142 -1.22 -19.56 5.77
N SER A 143 -0.22 -19.43 6.63
CA SER A 143 -0.38 -18.71 7.90
C SER A 143 -0.64 -17.21 7.65
N GLY A 144 -1.20 -16.50 8.63
CA GLY A 144 -1.41 -15.04 8.52
C GLY A 144 -0.14 -14.27 8.16
N GLY A 145 1.00 -14.61 8.77
CA GLY A 145 2.30 -14.00 8.44
C GLY A 145 2.76 -14.31 7.02
N GLN A 146 2.48 -15.51 6.49
CA GLN A 146 2.78 -15.83 5.10
C GLN A 146 1.87 -15.06 4.15
N GLN A 147 0.58 -14.95 4.44
CA GLN A 147 -0.36 -14.14 3.65
C GLN A 147 0.07 -12.66 3.62
N GLN A 148 0.52 -12.12 4.75
CA GLN A 148 1.06 -10.76 4.80
C GLN A 148 2.31 -10.59 3.94
N ARG A 149 3.23 -11.56 3.95
CA ARG A 149 4.40 -11.53 3.06
C ARG A 149 4.01 -11.59 1.58
N VAL A 150 2.97 -12.32 1.22
CA VAL A 150 2.42 -12.32 -0.15
C VAL A 150 1.86 -10.94 -0.50
N ALA A 151 1.12 -10.28 0.40
CA ALA A 151 0.62 -8.92 0.19
C ALA A 151 1.76 -7.91 0.01
N ILE A 152 2.85 -8.04 0.79
CA ILE A 152 4.06 -7.22 0.64
C ILE A 152 4.75 -7.51 -0.71
N ALA A 153 4.89 -8.78 -1.10
CA ALA A 153 5.46 -9.17 -2.38
C ALA A 153 4.66 -8.56 -3.54
N ARG A 154 3.34 -8.65 -3.50
CA ARG A 154 2.43 -8.04 -4.48
C ARG A 154 2.62 -6.53 -4.57
N ALA A 155 2.73 -5.84 -3.44
CA ALA A 155 2.95 -4.40 -3.40
C ALA A 155 4.28 -4.00 -4.06
N LEU A 156 5.34 -4.83 -3.91
CA LEU A 156 6.67 -4.59 -4.48
C LEU A 156 6.78 -4.95 -5.96
N ALA A 157 5.99 -5.92 -6.43
CA ALA A 157 6.17 -6.55 -7.75
C ALA A 157 6.07 -5.57 -8.92
N ALA A 158 5.23 -4.53 -8.80
CA ALA A 158 5.10 -3.47 -9.79
C ALA A 158 6.22 -2.40 -9.74
N LYS A 159 7.21 -2.54 -8.85
CA LYS A 159 8.29 -1.55 -8.62
C LYS A 159 7.74 -0.14 -8.36
N PRO A 160 6.85 0.03 -7.36
CA PRO A 160 6.17 1.29 -7.12
C PRO A 160 7.13 2.38 -6.62
N SER A 161 6.75 3.65 -6.79
CA SER A 161 7.48 4.81 -6.25
C SER A 161 7.29 4.95 -4.73
N ILE A 162 6.16 4.48 -4.18
CA ILE A 162 5.85 4.51 -2.75
C ILE A 162 5.09 3.24 -2.33
N ILE A 163 5.31 2.81 -1.09
CA ILE A 163 4.51 1.77 -0.44
C ILE A 163 3.72 2.40 0.70
N LEU A 164 2.41 2.22 0.69
CA LEU A 164 1.49 2.62 1.73
C LEU A 164 1.03 1.37 2.49
N ALA A 165 1.28 1.33 3.80
CA ALA A 165 0.95 0.19 4.63
C ALA A 165 0.00 0.62 5.77
N ASP A 166 -1.23 0.11 5.73
CA ASP A 166 -2.24 0.34 6.76
C ASP A 166 -2.26 -0.84 7.72
N GLU A 167 -1.78 -0.61 8.94
CA GLU A 167 -1.67 -1.61 10.01
C GLU A 167 -1.13 -2.98 9.54
N PRO A 168 0.05 -3.02 8.87
CA PRO A 168 0.56 -4.23 8.21
C PRO A 168 0.84 -5.41 9.16
N THR A 169 0.67 -5.19 10.46
CA THR A 169 0.88 -6.19 11.51
C THR A 169 -0.34 -6.38 12.41
N GLY A 170 -1.46 -5.71 12.14
CA GLY A 170 -2.62 -5.68 13.01
C GLY A 170 -3.27 -7.05 13.28
N ASN A 171 -3.12 -8.00 12.35
CA ASN A 171 -3.68 -9.36 12.45
C ASN A 171 -2.61 -10.43 12.76
N LEU A 172 -1.42 -10.02 13.23
CA LEU A 172 -0.29 -10.91 13.47
C LEU A 172 0.08 -10.97 14.95
N ASP A 173 0.63 -12.09 15.39
CA ASP A 173 1.25 -12.19 16.70
C ASP A 173 2.51 -11.31 16.80
N SER A 174 2.95 -11.02 18.02
CA SER A 174 4.04 -10.06 18.28
C SER A 174 5.36 -10.44 17.59
N LYS A 175 5.69 -11.73 17.51
CA LYS A 175 6.93 -12.20 16.87
C LYS A 175 6.86 -11.98 15.36
N THR A 176 5.79 -12.44 14.73
CA THR A 176 5.56 -12.27 13.29
C THR A 176 5.48 -10.79 12.92
N SER A 177 4.88 -9.95 13.79
CA SER A 177 4.84 -8.49 13.60
C SER A 177 6.23 -7.87 13.54
N MET A 178 7.13 -8.25 14.46
CA MET A 178 8.51 -7.78 14.45
C MET A 178 9.25 -8.21 13.17
N ASP A 179 9.05 -9.45 12.74
CA ASP A 179 9.65 -9.98 11.49
C ASP A 179 9.19 -9.19 10.27
N VAL A 180 7.89 -8.88 10.16
CA VAL A 180 7.32 -8.08 9.05
C VAL A 180 7.86 -6.65 9.05
N ILE A 181 7.93 -5.99 10.21
CA ILE A 181 8.49 -4.63 10.29
C ILE A 181 9.99 -4.61 9.96
N ALA A 182 10.76 -5.58 10.46
CA ALA A 182 12.18 -5.71 10.14
C ALA A 182 12.38 -5.92 8.63
N LEU A 183 11.53 -6.73 8.01
CA LEU A 183 11.52 -6.98 6.58
C LEU A 183 11.22 -5.70 5.79
N LEU A 184 10.16 -4.95 6.10
CA LEU A 184 9.84 -3.69 5.44
C LEU A 184 11.01 -2.69 5.53
N LYS A 185 11.64 -2.57 6.71
CA LYS A 185 12.83 -1.74 6.90
C LYS A 185 14.04 -2.22 6.08
N SER A 186 14.21 -3.52 5.90
CA SER A 186 15.32 -4.09 5.11
C SER A 186 15.13 -3.83 3.61
N LEU A 187 13.90 -3.91 3.13
CA LEU A 187 13.54 -3.65 1.73
C LEU A 187 13.71 -2.17 1.36
N HIS A 188 13.38 -1.27 2.30
CA HIS A 188 13.57 0.16 2.13
C HIS A 188 15.04 0.60 1.95
N ARG A 189 15.99 -0.16 2.51
CA ARG A 189 17.44 0.17 2.45
C ARG A 189 18.15 -0.36 1.18
N ARG A 190 17.46 -1.04 0.29
CA ARG A 190 17.99 -1.64 -0.95
C ARG A 190 17.57 -0.86 -2.20
#